data_f7f328542da424e471a4e08638113579
#
_entry.id   f7f328542da424e471a4e08638113579
#
_cell.length_a   1.000
_cell.length_b   1.000
_cell.length_c   1.000
_cell.angle_alpha   90.00
_cell.angle_beta   90.00
_cell.angle_gamma   90.00
#
_symmetry.space_group_name_H-M   'P 1'
#
loop_
_entity.id
_entity.type
_entity.pdbx_description
1 polymer ?
#
loop_
_entity_poly.entity_id
_entity_poly.type
_entity_poly.pdbx_seq_one_letter_code
_entity_poly.pdbx_strand_id
1 'polypeptide(L)'
;MSEAFALASQRIFDGEQLFYEHALLVEQGHVVEIVPRQDVPAGHEIRDVGDALVAPGFVDLQVNGGGGVLFNNDPSVRGIETICRAHAAYGTTSVMVTLITDTPEIRDTALAAGRDARAAATPGFLGLHLEGPHLSLARKGTHDPDLIRPMNASDLAALCAASGKFGLALTTIAPESVTPEQVSRLKAAGYVVSLGHTDIAASVVAPYAEAGVTMVTHLFNAMSQMGNREPGVVGAALDDGRIFCGLIADGFHVDPVAMRVALRAKNGPGQIFLVTDAMSTIGTDDDGFALNGRQVFRRGGRLTLADGTLAGADIDMLSCVRFTHERLGLSLVEALRMASRYPAEAIGAETKGMLKSGFDADMVVLDGALDLHSTWIGGAVVAGRGLADWGPRHRSMDCAVAS
;
A
#
# COMPACT_ATOMS: atom_id res chain seq x y z
N MET A 1 24.94 13.14 8.65
CA MET A 1 25.20 13.48 7.24
C MET A 1 25.01 12.19 6.48
N SER A 2 24.01 12.09 5.65
CA SER A 2 23.86 10.92 4.78
C SER A 2 25.00 10.98 3.77
N GLU A 3 25.87 9.98 3.81
CA GLU A 3 27.01 9.84 2.92
C GLU A 3 26.51 9.66 1.49
N ALA A 4 27.24 10.25 0.52
CA ALA A 4 27.01 9.98 -0.89
C ALA A 4 27.49 8.56 -1.20
N PHE A 5 26.65 7.73 -1.82
CA PHE A 5 27.01 6.38 -2.24
C PHE A 5 26.41 6.02 -3.58
N ALA A 6 26.96 5.00 -4.21
CA ALA A 6 26.47 4.40 -5.43
C ALA A 6 26.08 2.95 -5.16
N LEU A 7 24.79 2.60 -5.30
CA LEU A 7 24.32 1.23 -5.19
C LEU A 7 24.41 0.56 -6.57
N ALA A 8 25.45 -0.25 -6.78
CA ALA A 8 25.69 -0.95 -8.03
C ALA A 8 24.95 -2.30 -8.07
N SER A 9 24.35 -2.60 -9.21
CA SER A 9 23.63 -3.86 -9.44
C SER A 9 23.68 -4.26 -10.91
N GLN A 10 23.53 -5.56 -11.18
CA GLN A 10 23.29 -6.03 -12.53
C GLN A 10 21.91 -5.62 -13.07
N ARG A 11 20.92 -5.35 -12.20
CA ARG A 11 19.56 -4.99 -12.59
C ARG A 11 19.00 -3.90 -11.68
N ILE A 12 18.67 -2.76 -12.25
CA ILE A 12 17.97 -1.67 -11.56
C ILE A 12 16.69 -1.36 -12.33
N PHE A 13 15.55 -1.46 -11.65
CA PHE A 13 14.26 -1.01 -12.17
C PHE A 13 13.93 0.35 -11.56
N ASP A 14 13.74 1.39 -12.36
CA ASP A 14 13.50 2.75 -11.86
C ASP A 14 12.02 3.08 -11.60
N GLY A 15 11.11 2.13 -11.89
CA GLY A 15 9.66 2.33 -11.91
C GLY A 15 9.08 2.42 -13.33
N GLU A 16 9.92 2.65 -14.34
CA GLU A 16 9.53 2.67 -15.77
C GLU A 16 10.27 1.64 -16.60
N GLN A 17 11.59 1.55 -16.45
CA GLN A 17 12.43 0.70 -17.27
C GLN A 17 13.51 -0.01 -16.45
N LEU A 18 14.09 -1.06 -17.04
CA LEU A 18 15.20 -1.80 -16.47
C LEU A 18 16.53 -1.29 -17.03
N PHE A 19 17.49 -1.06 -16.14
CA PHE A 19 18.88 -0.77 -16.45
C PHE A 19 19.73 -1.99 -16.08
N TYR A 20 20.72 -2.28 -16.90
CA TYR A 20 21.63 -3.41 -16.70
C TYR A 20 23.06 -2.90 -16.50
N GLU A 21 23.77 -3.45 -15.48
CA GLU A 21 25.14 -3.06 -15.13
C GLU A 21 25.29 -1.57 -14.82
N HIS A 22 24.33 -1.03 -14.07
CA HIS A 22 24.28 0.38 -13.65
C HIS A 22 24.48 0.51 -12.13
N ALA A 23 24.65 1.74 -11.70
CA ALA A 23 24.64 2.15 -10.29
C ALA A 23 23.63 3.29 -10.08
N LEU A 24 22.91 3.21 -8.97
CA LEU A 24 22.01 4.24 -8.49
C LEU A 24 22.82 5.17 -7.58
N LEU A 25 22.98 6.42 -7.97
CA LEU A 25 23.64 7.44 -7.15
C LEU A 25 22.64 8.01 -6.14
N VAL A 26 23.04 8.03 -4.86
CA VAL A 26 22.24 8.55 -3.75
C VAL A 26 23.04 9.57 -2.96
N GLU A 27 22.46 10.74 -2.75
CA GLU A 27 23.00 11.80 -1.91
C GLU A 27 21.91 12.36 -0.99
N GLN A 28 22.23 12.57 0.27
CA GLN A 28 21.35 13.17 1.26
C GLN A 28 19.95 12.50 1.34
N GLY A 29 19.88 11.19 1.09
CA GLY A 29 18.63 10.42 1.12
C GLY A 29 17.80 10.48 -0.14
N HIS A 30 18.28 11.13 -1.20
CA HIS A 30 17.59 11.25 -2.48
C HIS A 30 18.36 10.60 -3.61
N VAL A 31 17.63 10.12 -4.59
CA VAL A 31 18.20 9.65 -5.85
C VAL A 31 18.75 10.85 -6.65
N VAL A 32 19.98 10.74 -7.09
CA VAL A 32 20.60 11.72 -7.98
C VAL A 32 20.42 11.29 -9.45
N GLU A 33 20.90 10.09 -9.78
CA GLU A 33 20.87 9.58 -11.15
C GLU A 33 21.13 8.06 -11.17
N ILE A 34 20.74 7.39 -12.25
CA ILE A 34 21.19 6.03 -12.60
C ILE A 34 22.21 6.13 -13.71
N VAL A 35 23.44 5.73 -13.45
CA VAL A 35 24.58 5.82 -14.39
C VAL A 35 25.14 4.44 -14.70
N PRO A 36 25.79 4.24 -15.89
CA PRO A 36 26.61 3.04 -16.11
C PRO A 36 27.63 2.88 -14.97
N ARG A 37 27.85 1.65 -14.52
CA ARG A 37 28.73 1.37 -13.36
C ARG A 37 30.13 1.99 -13.46
N GLN A 38 30.68 2.05 -14.66
CA GLN A 38 31.98 2.64 -14.96
C GLN A 38 32.02 4.16 -14.83
N ASP A 39 30.86 4.81 -14.87
CA ASP A 39 30.72 6.27 -14.87
C ASP A 39 30.39 6.80 -13.46
N VAL A 40 30.46 5.94 -12.42
CA VAL A 40 30.29 6.36 -11.01
C VAL A 40 31.34 7.40 -10.65
N PRO A 41 30.94 8.60 -10.18
CA PRO A 41 31.89 9.67 -9.86
C PRO A 41 32.85 9.27 -8.73
N ALA A 42 34.11 9.70 -8.87
CA ALA A 42 35.10 9.54 -7.81
C ALA A 42 34.61 10.26 -6.54
N GLY A 43 34.55 9.56 -5.41
CA GLY A 43 34.06 10.09 -4.14
C GLY A 43 32.77 9.44 -3.65
N HIS A 44 32.06 8.68 -4.51
CA HIS A 44 30.96 7.82 -4.05
C HIS A 44 31.51 6.48 -3.55
N GLU A 45 31.08 6.07 -2.36
CA GLU A 45 31.27 4.70 -1.90
C GLU A 45 30.45 3.75 -2.76
N ILE A 46 31.09 2.78 -3.42
CA ILE A 46 30.37 1.79 -4.23
C ILE A 46 29.92 0.65 -3.31
N ARG A 47 28.60 0.47 -3.23
CA ARG A 47 27.91 -0.63 -2.57
C ARG A 47 27.37 -1.57 -3.63
N ASP A 48 27.99 -2.75 -3.79
CA ASP A 48 27.66 -3.69 -4.86
C ASP A 48 26.74 -4.79 -4.35
N VAL A 49 25.55 -4.91 -4.94
CA VAL A 49 24.57 -5.97 -4.62
C VAL A 49 24.52 -7.06 -5.70
N GLY A 50 25.53 -7.14 -6.57
CA GLY A 50 25.72 -8.23 -7.52
C GLY A 50 24.55 -8.39 -8.50
N ASP A 51 23.98 -9.60 -8.56
CA ASP A 51 22.89 -9.96 -9.46
C ASP A 51 21.47 -9.67 -8.91
N ALA A 52 21.39 -9.05 -7.73
CA ALA A 52 20.11 -8.63 -7.17
C ALA A 52 19.39 -7.62 -8.08
N LEU A 53 18.08 -7.54 -7.91
CA LEU A 53 17.26 -6.50 -8.50
C LEU A 53 17.09 -5.36 -7.49
N VAL A 54 17.52 -4.16 -7.85
CA VAL A 54 17.15 -2.94 -7.14
C VAL A 54 15.88 -2.39 -7.77
N ALA A 55 14.86 -2.08 -6.96
CA ALA A 55 13.60 -1.54 -7.41
C ALA A 55 13.08 -0.48 -6.42
N PRO A 56 12.14 0.41 -6.83
CA PRO A 56 11.48 1.31 -5.90
C PRO A 56 10.87 0.56 -4.72
N GLY A 57 10.96 1.12 -3.54
CA GLY A 57 10.28 0.62 -2.35
C GLY A 57 8.76 0.62 -2.53
N PHE A 58 8.10 -0.33 -1.89
CA PHE A 58 6.66 -0.49 -2.04
C PHE A 58 5.90 0.61 -1.28
N VAL A 59 4.76 1.01 -1.84
CA VAL A 59 3.82 1.98 -1.30
C VAL A 59 2.50 1.27 -1.04
N ASP A 60 2.08 1.22 0.22
CA ASP A 60 0.83 0.54 0.61
C ASP A 60 -0.17 1.55 1.17
N LEU A 61 -1.30 1.69 0.47
CA LEU A 61 -2.31 2.69 0.80
C LEU A 61 -3.38 2.19 1.79
N GLN A 62 -3.32 0.91 2.21
CA GLN A 62 -4.28 0.34 3.14
C GLN A 62 -3.61 -0.68 4.06
N VAL A 63 -3.26 -0.23 5.28
CA VAL A 63 -2.58 -1.05 6.30
C VAL A 63 -3.20 -0.78 7.65
N ASN A 64 -3.98 -1.73 8.16
CA ASN A 64 -4.70 -1.61 9.44
C ASN A 64 -3.79 -1.92 10.64
N GLY A 65 -2.73 -2.72 10.42
CA GLY A 65 -1.85 -3.15 11.51
C GLY A 65 -0.59 -3.86 11.02
N GLY A 66 0.22 -4.28 11.97
CA GLY A 66 1.46 -5.03 11.77
C GLY A 66 2.27 -5.10 13.07
N GLY A 67 3.12 -6.13 13.21
CA GLY A 67 3.96 -6.30 14.40
C GLY A 67 3.18 -6.52 15.70
N GLY A 68 2.01 -7.16 15.61
CA GLY A 68 1.11 -7.39 16.74
C GLY A 68 0.21 -6.20 17.09
N VAL A 69 0.33 -5.07 16.39
CA VAL A 69 -0.44 -3.85 16.66
C VAL A 69 -1.52 -3.66 15.60
N LEU A 70 -2.77 -3.44 16.04
CA LEU A 70 -3.86 -2.91 15.23
C LEU A 70 -4.01 -1.43 15.55
N PHE A 71 -4.03 -0.56 14.54
CA PHE A 71 -4.03 0.90 14.77
C PHE A 71 -5.25 1.39 15.56
N ASN A 72 -6.43 0.78 15.37
CA ASN A 72 -7.61 1.07 16.18
C ASN A 72 -7.41 0.81 17.68
N ASN A 73 -6.59 -0.21 18.03
CA ASN A 73 -6.33 -0.58 19.42
C ASN A 73 -5.20 0.26 20.06
N ASP A 74 -4.27 0.75 19.25
CA ASP A 74 -3.16 1.61 19.68
C ASP A 74 -2.95 2.77 18.68
N PRO A 75 -3.86 3.77 18.67
CA PRO A 75 -3.74 4.95 17.81
C PRO A 75 -2.71 5.93 18.37
N SER A 76 -1.44 5.51 18.42
CA SER A 76 -0.31 6.26 18.97
C SER A 76 0.84 6.36 17.97
N VAL A 77 1.80 7.26 18.21
CA VAL A 77 3.04 7.35 17.42
C VAL A 77 3.78 6.01 17.46
N ARG A 78 3.85 5.37 18.62
CA ARG A 78 4.49 4.06 18.79
C ARG A 78 3.78 2.97 17.98
N GLY A 79 2.44 3.00 17.94
CA GLY A 79 1.64 2.11 17.10
C GLY A 79 2.00 2.28 15.63
N ILE A 80 2.04 3.53 15.13
CA ILE A 80 2.44 3.86 13.76
C ILE A 80 3.87 3.36 13.46
N GLU A 81 4.85 3.64 14.34
CA GLU A 81 6.23 3.17 14.19
C GLU A 81 6.33 1.64 14.10
N THR A 82 5.57 0.94 14.95
CA THR A 82 5.56 -0.53 14.99
C THR A 82 5.00 -1.10 13.69
N ILE A 83 3.89 -0.54 13.20
CA ILE A 83 3.27 -0.93 11.94
C ILE A 83 4.22 -0.69 10.76
N CYS A 84 4.76 0.53 10.62
CA CYS A 84 5.68 0.87 9.53
C CYS A 84 6.92 -0.05 9.52
N ARG A 85 7.51 -0.32 10.69
CA ARG A 85 8.67 -1.22 10.82
C ARG A 85 8.33 -2.66 10.44
N ALA A 86 7.16 -3.16 10.82
CA ALA A 86 6.72 -4.52 10.46
C ALA A 86 6.60 -4.68 8.94
N HIS A 87 6.04 -3.69 8.25
CA HIS A 87 5.89 -3.71 6.80
C HIS A 87 7.22 -3.46 6.05
N ALA A 88 8.13 -2.68 6.63
CA ALA A 88 9.47 -2.50 6.08
C ALA A 88 10.25 -3.83 5.99
N ALA A 89 9.99 -4.81 6.87
CA ALA A 89 10.56 -6.15 6.79
C ALA A 89 10.15 -6.93 5.52
N TYR A 90 9.17 -6.43 4.78
CA TYR A 90 8.65 -7.00 3.53
C TYR A 90 8.73 -6.03 2.35
N GLY A 91 9.58 -4.99 2.44
CA GLY A 91 9.87 -4.08 1.34
C GLY A 91 8.98 -2.86 1.23
N THR A 92 7.99 -2.68 2.12
CA THR A 92 7.13 -1.48 2.11
C THR A 92 7.88 -0.32 2.76
N THR A 93 8.10 0.73 1.98
CA THR A 93 8.84 1.93 2.40
C THR A 93 7.92 3.11 2.68
N SER A 94 6.65 3.01 2.29
CA SER A 94 5.66 4.08 2.47
C SER A 94 4.30 3.47 2.79
N VAL A 95 3.75 3.80 3.95
CA VAL A 95 2.52 3.21 4.50
C VAL A 95 1.50 4.30 4.79
N MET A 96 0.29 4.14 4.25
CA MET A 96 -0.90 4.83 4.74
C MET A 96 -1.50 3.98 5.88
N VAL A 97 -1.24 4.39 7.13
CA VAL A 97 -1.77 3.68 8.29
C VAL A 97 -3.27 3.89 8.37
N THR A 98 -4.03 2.79 8.39
CA THR A 98 -5.49 2.79 8.26
C THR A 98 -6.18 2.72 9.60
N LEU A 99 -7.05 3.69 9.88
CA LEU A 99 -8.04 3.61 10.93
C LEU A 99 -9.35 3.16 10.30
N ILE A 100 -9.83 1.97 10.64
CA ILE A 100 -11.17 1.53 10.25
C ILE A 100 -12.23 2.19 11.14
N THR A 101 -13.51 2.04 10.76
CA THR A 101 -14.67 2.57 11.52
C THR A 101 -14.49 2.49 13.04
N ASP A 102 -14.53 3.65 13.68
CA ASP A 102 -14.44 3.78 15.15
C ASP A 102 -15.20 5.03 15.64
N THR A 103 -15.12 5.30 16.94
CA THR A 103 -15.74 6.47 17.59
C THR A 103 -15.01 7.77 17.18
N PRO A 104 -15.68 8.94 17.31
CA PRO A 104 -15.03 10.23 17.09
C PRO A 104 -13.79 10.46 17.97
N GLU A 105 -13.79 9.94 19.20
CA GLU A 105 -12.68 10.07 20.16
C GLU A 105 -11.44 9.30 19.69
N ILE A 106 -11.62 8.08 19.18
CA ILE A 106 -10.52 7.27 18.60
C ILE A 106 -10.02 7.90 17.33
N ARG A 107 -10.92 8.39 16.43
CA ARG A 107 -10.54 9.15 15.25
C ARG A 107 -9.66 10.35 15.61
N ASP A 108 -10.08 11.17 16.58
CA ASP A 108 -9.35 12.38 16.95
C ASP A 108 -7.98 12.04 17.59
N THR A 109 -7.91 10.93 18.34
CA THR A 109 -6.63 10.39 18.85
C THR A 109 -5.73 9.94 17.71
N ALA A 110 -6.25 9.22 16.73
CA ALA A 110 -5.49 8.76 15.55
C ALA A 110 -4.97 9.93 14.70
N LEU A 111 -5.79 10.97 14.49
CA LEU A 111 -5.37 12.19 13.79
C LEU A 111 -4.25 12.92 14.53
N ALA A 112 -4.30 12.97 15.86
CA ALA A 112 -3.24 13.54 16.70
C ALA A 112 -1.96 12.70 16.60
N ALA A 113 -2.07 11.37 16.70
CA ALA A 113 -0.94 10.45 16.55
C ALA A 113 -0.27 10.60 15.16
N GLY A 114 -1.06 10.68 14.10
CA GLY A 114 -0.54 10.90 12.73
C GLY A 114 0.21 12.23 12.59
N ARG A 115 -0.31 13.31 13.18
CA ARG A 115 0.39 14.61 13.23
C ARG A 115 1.74 14.49 13.92
N ASP A 116 1.77 13.85 15.08
CA ASP A 116 2.98 13.72 15.90
C ASP A 116 4.00 12.77 15.24
N ALA A 117 3.54 11.68 14.60
CA ALA A 117 4.39 10.77 13.82
C ALA A 117 5.04 11.49 12.62
N ARG A 118 4.28 12.35 11.92
CA ARG A 118 4.84 13.17 10.84
C ARG A 118 5.87 14.17 11.37
N ALA A 119 5.59 14.82 12.48
CA ALA A 119 6.52 15.77 13.10
C ALA A 119 7.82 15.08 13.56
N ALA A 120 7.73 13.82 13.99
CA ALA A 120 8.86 12.97 14.34
C ALA A 120 9.61 12.40 13.13
N ALA A 121 9.14 12.64 11.90
CA ALA A 121 9.66 12.05 10.67
C ALA A 121 9.77 10.52 10.76
N THR A 122 8.73 9.86 11.30
CA THR A 122 8.67 8.40 11.46
C THR A 122 8.94 7.69 10.14
N PRO A 123 9.99 6.86 10.03
CA PRO A 123 10.34 6.20 8.80
C PRO A 123 9.21 5.32 8.27
N GLY A 124 8.89 5.44 6.98
CA GLY A 124 7.84 4.69 6.32
C GLY A 124 6.43 5.24 6.53
N PHE A 125 6.21 6.20 7.40
CA PHE A 125 4.88 6.81 7.59
C PHE A 125 4.59 7.85 6.49
N LEU A 126 3.64 7.55 5.61
CA LEU A 126 3.24 8.41 4.51
C LEU A 126 2.06 9.33 4.89
N GLY A 127 1.15 8.82 5.71
CA GLY A 127 -0.06 9.51 6.15
C GLY A 127 -1.11 8.56 6.70
N LEU A 128 -2.34 9.03 6.82
CA LEU A 128 -3.44 8.25 7.34
C LEU A 128 -4.49 7.96 6.27
N HIS A 129 -4.99 6.73 6.29
CA HIS A 129 -6.21 6.31 5.61
C HIS A 129 -7.33 6.17 6.64
N LEU A 130 -8.44 6.89 6.44
CA LEU A 130 -9.63 6.79 7.28
C LEU A 130 -10.70 5.98 6.53
N GLU A 131 -10.86 4.72 6.89
CA GLU A 131 -11.84 3.81 6.29
C GLU A 131 -13.14 3.80 7.10
N GLY A 132 -14.07 4.65 6.71
CA GLY A 132 -15.30 4.91 7.46
C GLY A 132 -15.13 6.02 8.51
N PRO A 133 -16.12 6.17 9.44
CA PRO A 133 -17.32 5.35 9.66
C PRO A 133 -18.48 5.64 8.66
N HIS A 134 -18.24 6.42 7.63
CA HIS A 134 -19.27 6.90 6.70
C HIS A 134 -19.46 5.92 5.54
N LEU A 135 -19.85 4.68 5.89
CA LEU A 135 -19.98 3.52 4.99
C LEU A 135 -21.44 3.10 4.85
N SER A 136 -21.72 2.11 3.98
CA SER A 136 -23.02 1.48 3.85
C SER A 136 -23.16 0.28 4.79
N LEU A 137 -24.24 0.23 5.57
CA LEU A 137 -24.59 -0.93 6.40
C LEU A 137 -24.74 -2.21 5.57
N ALA A 138 -25.24 -2.10 4.32
CA ALA A 138 -25.42 -3.24 3.42
C ALA A 138 -24.08 -3.90 3.03
N ARG A 139 -22.98 -3.14 3.07
CA ARG A 139 -21.64 -3.58 2.70
C ARG A 139 -20.62 -3.36 3.82
N LYS A 140 -21.06 -3.48 5.07
CA LYS A 140 -20.25 -3.22 6.25
C LYS A 140 -18.97 -4.07 6.37
N GLY A 141 -18.94 -5.26 5.74
CA GLY A 141 -17.84 -6.19 5.95
C GLY A 141 -17.62 -6.50 7.43
N THR A 142 -16.38 -6.32 7.89
CA THR A 142 -16.01 -6.50 9.31
C THR A 142 -16.18 -5.25 10.18
N HIS A 143 -16.57 -4.09 9.60
CA HIS A 143 -16.81 -2.88 10.38
C HIS A 143 -17.96 -3.06 11.37
N ASP A 144 -17.89 -2.38 12.52
CA ASP A 144 -18.93 -2.42 13.54
C ASP A 144 -20.17 -1.65 13.03
N PRO A 145 -21.31 -2.33 12.85
CA PRO A 145 -22.52 -1.70 12.33
C PRO A 145 -23.06 -0.58 13.21
N ASP A 146 -22.82 -0.62 14.53
CA ASP A 146 -23.31 0.36 15.49
C ASP A 146 -22.54 1.69 15.38
N LEU A 147 -21.36 1.68 14.77
CA LEU A 147 -20.52 2.85 14.55
C LEU A 147 -20.65 3.43 13.13
N ILE A 148 -21.21 2.68 12.16
CA ILE A 148 -21.46 3.18 10.82
C ILE A 148 -22.58 4.22 10.86
N ARG A 149 -22.31 5.39 10.27
CA ARG A 149 -23.25 6.52 10.29
C ARG A 149 -23.02 7.50 9.13
N PRO A 150 -24.05 8.25 8.72
CA PRO A 150 -23.88 9.36 7.80
C PRO A 150 -22.90 10.41 8.32
N MET A 151 -22.18 11.05 7.40
CA MET A 151 -21.29 12.17 7.73
C MET A 151 -22.10 13.40 8.12
N ASN A 152 -21.89 13.87 9.32
CA ASN A 152 -22.48 15.12 9.78
C ASN A 152 -21.51 16.31 9.62
N ALA A 153 -21.98 17.53 9.95
CA ALA A 153 -21.19 18.75 9.79
C ALA A 153 -19.95 18.78 10.70
N SER A 154 -20.02 18.17 11.91
CA SER A 154 -18.88 18.13 12.83
C SER A 154 -17.80 17.13 12.37
N ASP A 155 -18.21 15.99 11.79
CA ASP A 155 -17.26 15.03 11.20
C ASP A 155 -16.48 15.68 10.05
N LEU A 156 -17.20 16.29 9.11
CA LEU A 156 -16.58 16.96 7.98
C LEU A 156 -15.65 18.11 8.44
N ALA A 157 -16.06 18.90 9.42
CA ALA A 157 -15.23 19.97 9.97
C ALA A 157 -13.94 19.44 10.63
N ALA A 158 -14.03 18.36 11.41
CA ALA A 158 -12.87 17.73 12.04
C ALA A 158 -11.87 17.17 11.00
N LEU A 159 -12.36 16.46 9.98
CA LEU A 159 -11.52 15.93 8.90
C LEU A 159 -10.84 17.06 8.12
N CYS A 160 -11.59 18.08 7.69
CA CYS A 160 -11.02 19.23 6.96
C CYS A 160 -9.98 19.99 7.80
N ALA A 161 -10.20 20.14 9.11
CA ALA A 161 -9.26 20.84 9.99
C ALA A 161 -7.97 20.04 10.25
N ALA A 162 -8.00 18.72 10.15
CA ALA A 162 -6.86 17.84 10.37
C ALA A 162 -5.99 17.65 9.11
N SER A 163 -6.56 17.82 7.93
CA SER A 163 -5.85 17.60 6.66
C SER A 163 -4.56 18.42 6.54
N GLY A 164 -3.55 17.85 5.88
CA GLY A 164 -2.22 18.43 5.71
C GLY A 164 -1.31 18.37 6.95
N LYS A 165 -1.85 17.98 8.12
CA LYS A 165 -1.08 17.94 9.38
C LYS A 165 -0.41 16.60 9.64
N PHE A 166 -0.95 15.50 9.09
CA PHE A 166 -0.48 14.12 9.33
C PHE A 166 0.08 13.44 8.06
N GLY A 167 0.55 14.19 7.09
CA GLY A 167 1.01 13.68 5.81
C GLY A 167 -0.10 13.67 4.76
N LEU A 168 -0.07 12.69 3.87
CA LEU A 168 -1.12 12.49 2.89
C LEU A 168 -2.40 11.98 3.57
N ALA A 169 -3.54 12.33 3.00
CA ALA A 169 -4.84 12.05 3.58
C ALA A 169 -5.70 11.26 2.57
N LEU A 170 -6.05 10.02 2.94
CA LEU A 170 -6.97 9.16 2.21
C LEU A 170 -8.21 8.93 3.06
N THR A 171 -9.40 8.95 2.46
CA THR A 171 -10.62 8.52 3.13
C THR A 171 -11.48 7.66 2.24
N THR A 172 -11.96 6.53 2.77
CA THR A 172 -12.94 5.66 2.13
C THR A 172 -14.34 6.00 2.65
N ILE A 173 -15.23 6.25 1.71
CA ILE A 173 -16.63 6.63 1.98
C ILE A 173 -17.61 5.82 1.11
N ALA A 174 -18.87 5.80 1.56
CA ALA A 174 -19.99 5.29 0.78
C ALA A 174 -20.97 6.43 0.42
N PRO A 175 -21.48 6.50 -0.82
CA PRO A 175 -22.50 7.48 -1.22
C PRO A 175 -23.79 7.42 -0.40
N GLU A 176 -24.09 6.30 0.24
CA GLU A 176 -25.22 6.16 1.17
C GLU A 176 -25.06 7.01 2.44
N SER A 177 -23.82 7.40 2.76
CA SER A 177 -23.49 8.12 4.00
C SER A 177 -22.80 9.48 3.80
N VAL A 178 -22.39 9.80 2.56
CA VAL A 178 -21.66 11.04 2.22
C VAL A 178 -22.19 11.63 0.93
N THR A 179 -22.50 12.92 0.92
CA THR A 179 -23.01 13.63 -0.27
C THR A 179 -21.88 14.07 -1.21
N PRO A 180 -22.14 14.34 -2.51
CA PRO A 180 -21.14 14.91 -3.42
C PRO A 180 -20.56 16.23 -2.96
N GLU A 181 -21.34 17.10 -2.28
CA GLU A 181 -20.86 18.37 -1.73
C GLU A 181 -19.85 18.15 -0.60
N GLN A 182 -20.07 17.12 0.24
CA GLN A 182 -19.12 16.76 1.29
C GLN A 182 -17.82 16.20 0.67
N VAL A 183 -17.92 15.39 -0.39
CA VAL A 183 -16.76 14.92 -1.17
C VAL A 183 -15.96 16.11 -1.72
N SER A 184 -16.62 17.07 -2.35
CA SER A 184 -15.95 18.27 -2.89
C SER A 184 -15.21 19.06 -1.81
N ARG A 185 -15.76 19.11 -0.60
CA ARG A 185 -15.12 19.77 0.54
C ARG A 185 -13.92 18.99 1.08
N LEU A 186 -14.01 17.65 1.16
CA LEU A 186 -12.89 16.79 1.54
C LEU A 186 -11.75 16.92 0.54
N LYS A 187 -12.06 16.85 -0.77
CA LYS A 187 -11.07 17.07 -1.85
C LYS A 187 -10.41 18.44 -1.73
N ALA A 188 -11.19 19.50 -1.56
CA ALA A 188 -10.67 20.88 -1.40
C ALA A 188 -9.79 21.02 -0.16
N ALA A 189 -10.03 20.21 0.89
CA ALA A 189 -9.19 20.15 2.07
C ALA A 189 -7.90 19.32 1.87
N GLY A 190 -7.74 18.60 0.73
CA GLY A 190 -6.54 17.83 0.41
C GLY A 190 -6.66 16.31 0.65
N TYR A 191 -7.87 15.79 0.87
CA TYR A 191 -8.09 14.35 0.88
C TYR A 191 -8.15 13.79 -0.53
N VAL A 192 -7.51 12.64 -0.74
CA VAL A 192 -7.92 11.69 -1.77
C VAL A 192 -9.16 10.96 -1.25
N VAL A 193 -10.24 10.96 -2.04
CA VAL A 193 -11.51 10.32 -1.65
C VAL A 193 -11.70 9.06 -2.46
N SER A 194 -11.92 7.95 -1.76
CA SER A 194 -12.12 6.61 -2.31
C SER A 194 -13.54 6.11 -2.04
N LEU A 195 -14.15 5.44 -3.01
CA LEU A 195 -15.40 4.69 -2.78
C LEU A 195 -15.07 3.29 -2.28
N GLY A 196 -15.75 2.87 -1.23
CA GLY A 196 -15.67 1.52 -0.69
C GLY A 196 -16.84 1.25 0.25
N HIS A 197 -17.05 -0.02 0.60
CA HIS A 197 -18.13 -0.43 1.50
C HIS A 197 -19.49 0.17 1.09
N THR A 198 -19.86 0.01 -0.19
CA THR A 198 -21.03 0.64 -0.80
C THR A 198 -21.77 -0.30 -1.74
N ASP A 199 -23.09 -0.20 -1.77
CA ASP A 199 -23.97 -1.04 -2.60
C ASP A 199 -24.69 -0.23 -3.71
N ILE A 200 -24.11 0.87 -4.13
CA ILE A 200 -24.70 1.76 -5.14
C ILE A 200 -24.70 1.16 -6.54
N ALA A 201 -25.60 1.65 -7.38
CA ALA A 201 -25.59 1.37 -8.81
C ALA A 201 -24.44 2.10 -9.53
N ALA A 202 -24.00 1.58 -10.67
CA ALA A 202 -22.95 2.17 -11.49
C ALA A 202 -23.19 3.64 -11.84
N SER A 203 -24.46 4.01 -12.10
CA SER A 203 -24.86 5.38 -12.47
C SER A 203 -24.59 6.42 -11.36
N VAL A 204 -24.44 5.98 -10.11
CA VAL A 204 -24.14 6.87 -8.97
C VAL A 204 -22.65 7.21 -8.91
N VAL A 205 -21.76 6.41 -9.50
CA VAL A 205 -20.30 6.62 -9.43
C VAL A 205 -19.87 7.92 -10.12
N ALA A 206 -20.41 8.21 -11.33
CA ALA A 206 -20.00 9.37 -12.13
C ALA A 206 -20.19 10.71 -11.40
N PRO A 207 -21.33 11.04 -10.76
CA PRO A 207 -21.49 12.25 -9.96
C PRO A 207 -20.46 12.39 -8.84
N TYR A 208 -20.05 11.28 -8.21
CA TYR A 208 -19.03 11.30 -7.16
C TYR A 208 -17.61 11.49 -7.73
N ALA A 209 -17.32 10.93 -8.91
CA ALA A 209 -16.07 11.21 -9.62
C ALA A 209 -15.96 12.68 -10.01
N GLU A 210 -17.06 13.31 -10.47
CA GLU A 210 -17.14 14.75 -10.75
C GLU A 210 -16.93 15.58 -9.48
N ALA A 211 -17.46 15.15 -8.34
CA ALA A 211 -17.25 15.79 -7.05
C ALA A 211 -15.81 15.65 -6.52
N GLY A 212 -15.05 14.67 -7.00
CA GLY A 212 -13.65 14.51 -6.69
C GLY A 212 -13.19 13.16 -6.16
N VAL A 213 -14.02 12.14 -6.25
CA VAL A 213 -13.58 10.75 -6.05
C VAL A 213 -12.61 10.38 -7.17
N THR A 214 -11.47 9.82 -6.81
CA THR A 214 -10.44 9.36 -7.76
C THR A 214 -10.01 7.92 -7.52
N MET A 215 -10.59 7.23 -6.53
CA MET A 215 -10.15 5.91 -6.13
C MET A 215 -11.31 5.01 -5.72
N VAL A 216 -11.11 3.70 -5.83
CA VAL A 216 -11.95 2.65 -5.25
C VAL A 216 -11.08 1.78 -4.35
N THR A 217 -11.54 1.57 -3.11
CA THR A 217 -10.87 0.78 -2.08
C THR A 217 -11.08 -0.70 -2.37
N HIS A 218 -10.05 -1.55 -2.22
CA HIS A 218 -10.05 -3.02 -2.35
C HIS A 218 -11.11 -3.56 -3.32
N LEU A 219 -10.95 -3.23 -4.61
CA LEU A 219 -11.87 -3.58 -5.71
C LEU A 219 -12.45 -5.00 -5.57
N PHE A 220 -13.73 -5.18 -5.82
CA PHE A 220 -14.59 -6.36 -5.59
C PHE A 220 -15.04 -6.55 -4.14
N ASN A 221 -14.26 -6.13 -3.14
CA ASN A 221 -14.58 -6.40 -1.75
C ASN A 221 -15.55 -5.35 -1.20
N ALA A 222 -16.57 -5.82 -0.48
CA ALA A 222 -17.59 -4.97 0.16
C ALA A 222 -18.20 -3.89 -0.77
N MET A 223 -18.47 -4.22 -2.04
CA MET A 223 -19.12 -3.31 -3.01
C MET A 223 -20.06 -4.04 -3.95
N SER A 224 -20.91 -3.31 -4.69
CA SER A 224 -21.78 -3.87 -5.71
C SER A 224 -20.96 -4.46 -6.86
N GLN A 225 -21.27 -5.70 -7.23
CA GLN A 225 -20.53 -6.49 -8.20
C GLN A 225 -20.98 -6.19 -9.64
N MET A 226 -20.12 -6.52 -10.61
CA MET A 226 -20.43 -6.35 -12.03
C MET A 226 -21.43 -7.40 -12.52
N GLY A 227 -22.66 -6.95 -12.80
CA GLY A 227 -23.69 -7.74 -13.44
C GLY A 227 -23.91 -7.34 -14.91
N ASN A 228 -24.66 -8.15 -15.65
CA ASN A 228 -24.91 -7.91 -17.08
C ASN A 228 -25.87 -6.76 -17.39
N ARG A 229 -26.66 -6.32 -16.41
CA ARG A 229 -27.63 -5.21 -16.55
C ARG A 229 -27.34 -4.07 -15.56
N GLU A 230 -26.69 -4.36 -14.48
CA GLU A 230 -26.20 -3.40 -13.48
C GLU A 230 -24.72 -3.68 -13.23
N PRO A 231 -23.82 -2.82 -13.76
CA PRO A 231 -22.37 -3.04 -13.65
C PRO A 231 -21.84 -2.83 -12.24
N GLY A 232 -22.59 -2.19 -11.36
CA GLY A 232 -22.17 -1.88 -10.00
C GLY A 232 -20.96 -0.96 -9.95
N VAL A 233 -20.42 -0.80 -8.75
CA VAL A 233 -19.19 -0.04 -8.54
C VAL A 233 -17.99 -0.68 -9.25
N VAL A 234 -17.92 -2.02 -9.26
CA VAL A 234 -16.83 -2.73 -9.95
C VAL A 234 -16.78 -2.37 -11.42
N GLY A 235 -17.90 -2.47 -12.15
CA GLY A 235 -17.95 -2.14 -13.57
C GLY A 235 -17.66 -0.67 -13.84
N ALA A 236 -18.26 0.24 -13.07
CA ALA A 236 -18.04 1.67 -13.22
C ALA A 236 -16.58 2.07 -12.97
N ALA A 237 -15.92 1.49 -11.94
CA ALA A 237 -14.52 1.78 -11.63
C ALA A 237 -13.55 1.26 -12.70
N LEU A 238 -13.86 0.14 -13.33
CA LEU A 238 -13.07 -0.40 -14.44
C LEU A 238 -13.25 0.44 -15.72
N ASP A 239 -14.44 0.94 -15.98
CA ASP A 239 -14.76 1.71 -17.19
C ASP A 239 -14.30 3.18 -17.08
N ASP A 240 -14.43 3.84 -15.91
CA ASP A 240 -14.00 5.22 -15.73
C ASP A 240 -12.47 5.32 -15.62
N GLY A 241 -11.84 5.86 -16.66
CA GLY A 241 -10.40 6.02 -16.73
C GLY A 241 -9.77 6.95 -15.66
N ARG A 242 -10.57 7.74 -14.93
CA ARG A 242 -10.09 8.65 -13.87
C ARG A 242 -9.85 7.93 -12.55
N ILE A 243 -10.46 6.75 -12.37
CA ILE A 243 -10.50 6.04 -11.08
C ILE A 243 -9.34 5.05 -10.96
N PHE A 244 -8.55 5.17 -9.92
CA PHE A 244 -7.58 4.17 -9.49
C PHE A 244 -8.28 3.11 -8.62
N CYS A 245 -7.80 1.86 -8.67
CA CYS A 245 -8.43 0.76 -7.94
C CYS A 245 -7.41 0.00 -7.09
N GLY A 246 -7.58 0.00 -5.76
CA GLY A 246 -6.81 -0.88 -4.88
C GLY A 246 -7.24 -2.33 -5.07
N LEU A 247 -6.30 -3.27 -5.07
CA LEU A 247 -6.55 -4.70 -5.24
C LEU A 247 -5.76 -5.52 -4.23
N ILE A 248 -6.43 -6.38 -3.46
CA ILE A 248 -5.79 -7.35 -2.57
C ILE A 248 -5.45 -8.61 -3.38
N ALA A 249 -4.17 -8.86 -3.62
CA ALA A 249 -3.72 -9.96 -4.46
C ALA A 249 -3.25 -11.16 -3.63
N ASP A 250 -4.17 -11.76 -2.85
CA ASP A 250 -3.91 -12.92 -1.99
C ASP A 250 -4.57 -14.23 -2.50
N GLY A 251 -5.46 -14.13 -3.50
CA GLY A 251 -6.22 -15.25 -4.05
C GLY A 251 -7.38 -15.73 -3.16
N PHE A 252 -7.66 -15.03 -2.05
CA PHE A 252 -8.78 -15.31 -1.16
C PHE A 252 -9.86 -14.25 -1.23
N HIS A 253 -9.47 -12.98 -1.24
CA HIS A 253 -10.37 -11.83 -1.36
C HIS A 253 -10.95 -11.71 -2.77
N VAL A 254 -10.15 -12.04 -3.78
CA VAL A 254 -10.58 -12.02 -5.19
C VAL A 254 -10.02 -13.26 -5.89
N ASP A 255 -10.85 -13.93 -6.68
CA ASP A 255 -10.41 -15.05 -7.50
C ASP A 255 -9.42 -14.59 -8.58
N PRO A 256 -8.33 -15.33 -8.85
CA PRO A 256 -7.35 -14.96 -9.87
C PRO A 256 -7.93 -14.73 -11.28
N VAL A 257 -9.04 -15.38 -11.64
CA VAL A 257 -9.73 -15.14 -12.91
C VAL A 257 -10.36 -13.76 -12.91
N ALA A 258 -11.05 -13.37 -11.82
CA ALA A 258 -11.65 -12.05 -11.68
C ALA A 258 -10.59 -10.94 -11.73
N MET A 259 -9.46 -11.13 -11.03
CA MET A 259 -8.32 -10.20 -11.09
C MET A 259 -7.80 -10.03 -12.52
N ARG A 260 -7.54 -11.13 -13.25
CA ARG A 260 -7.06 -11.05 -14.64
C ARG A 260 -8.07 -10.39 -15.59
N VAL A 261 -9.37 -10.58 -15.37
CA VAL A 261 -10.42 -9.89 -16.15
C VAL A 261 -10.37 -8.38 -15.85
N ALA A 262 -10.34 -7.99 -14.57
CA ALA A 262 -10.27 -6.59 -14.17
C ALA A 262 -9.03 -5.87 -14.73
N LEU A 263 -7.85 -6.49 -14.63
CA LEU A 263 -6.60 -5.95 -15.15
C LEU A 263 -6.63 -5.69 -16.67
N ARG A 264 -7.36 -6.52 -17.43
CA ARG A 264 -7.53 -6.33 -18.88
C ARG A 264 -8.63 -5.32 -19.22
N ALA A 265 -9.63 -5.18 -18.36
CA ALA A 265 -10.79 -4.34 -18.59
C ALA A 265 -10.59 -2.89 -18.12
N LYS A 266 -9.58 -2.63 -17.26
CA LYS A 266 -9.37 -1.30 -16.70
C LYS A 266 -8.97 -0.28 -17.75
N ASN A 267 -9.78 0.76 -17.89
CA ASN A 267 -9.47 1.93 -18.72
C ASN A 267 -8.60 2.90 -17.94
N GLY A 268 -7.52 3.39 -18.60
CA GLY A 268 -6.62 4.40 -18.03
C GLY A 268 -7.10 5.85 -18.26
N PRO A 269 -6.41 6.85 -17.65
CA PRO A 269 -5.06 6.77 -17.03
C PRO A 269 -5.01 6.17 -15.62
N GLY A 270 -6.13 6.10 -14.87
CA GLY A 270 -6.15 5.44 -13.58
C GLY A 270 -5.85 3.95 -13.69
N GLN A 271 -5.07 3.44 -12.76
CA GLN A 271 -4.53 2.08 -12.77
C GLN A 271 -5.11 1.22 -11.64
N ILE A 272 -4.97 -0.11 -11.77
CA ILE A 272 -5.13 -1.02 -10.65
C ILE A 272 -3.76 -1.12 -9.94
N PHE A 273 -3.75 -0.89 -8.63
CA PHE A 273 -2.57 -0.99 -7.79
C PHE A 273 -2.79 -1.99 -6.64
N LEU A 274 -1.70 -2.50 -6.07
CA LEU A 274 -1.76 -3.45 -4.97
C LEU A 274 -1.94 -2.73 -3.64
N VAL A 275 -2.77 -3.30 -2.79
CA VAL A 275 -2.87 -2.99 -1.36
C VAL A 275 -2.84 -4.29 -0.58
N THR A 276 -2.36 -4.26 0.65
CA THR A 276 -2.40 -5.45 1.49
C THR A 276 -3.71 -5.59 2.26
N ASP A 277 -4.28 -4.49 2.71
CA ASP A 277 -5.36 -4.50 3.72
C ASP A 277 -4.95 -5.32 4.96
N ALA A 278 -3.65 -5.25 5.28
CA ALA A 278 -3.01 -6.08 6.29
C ALA A 278 -3.47 -5.72 7.70
N MET A 279 -3.58 -6.75 8.53
CA MET A 279 -3.95 -6.63 9.93
C MET A 279 -2.72 -6.80 10.84
N SER A 280 -2.93 -6.85 12.15
CA SER A 280 -1.87 -6.92 13.16
C SER A 280 -0.94 -8.14 13.05
N THR A 281 -1.37 -9.21 12.38
CA THR A 281 -0.64 -10.48 12.29
C THR A 281 0.63 -10.43 11.44
N ILE A 282 0.80 -9.40 10.58
CA ILE A 282 2.00 -9.27 9.75
C ILE A 282 3.24 -9.09 10.61
N GLY A 283 4.25 -9.94 10.37
CA GLY A 283 5.50 -9.94 11.14
C GLY A 283 5.40 -10.60 12.51
N THR A 284 4.34 -11.36 12.78
CA THR A 284 4.15 -12.15 14.01
C THR A 284 3.74 -13.59 13.73
N ASP A 285 3.87 -14.44 14.75
CA ASP A 285 3.36 -15.81 14.76
C ASP A 285 1.99 -15.93 15.47
N ASP A 286 1.30 -14.80 15.70
CA ASP A 286 0.02 -14.77 16.39
C ASP A 286 -1.06 -15.53 15.60
N ASP A 287 -1.86 -16.35 16.30
CA ASP A 287 -2.96 -17.13 15.71
C ASP A 287 -4.24 -16.31 15.48
N GLY A 288 -4.22 -15.01 15.80
CA GLY A 288 -5.33 -14.08 15.65
C GLY A 288 -5.22 -12.87 16.56
N PHE A 289 -6.27 -12.07 16.58
CA PHE A 289 -6.33 -10.81 17.37
C PHE A 289 -7.76 -10.43 17.68
N ALA A 290 -7.94 -9.45 18.56
CA ALA A 290 -9.25 -8.86 18.86
C ALA A 290 -9.49 -7.62 18.00
N LEU A 291 -10.66 -7.55 17.34
CA LEU A 291 -11.15 -6.42 16.56
C LEU A 291 -12.51 -5.98 17.10
N ASN A 292 -12.58 -4.80 17.72
CA ASN A 292 -13.81 -4.27 18.34
C ASN A 292 -14.51 -5.31 19.22
N GLY A 293 -13.75 -5.97 20.11
CA GLY A 293 -14.24 -7.01 21.03
C GLY A 293 -14.58 -8.36 20.38
N ARG A 294 -14.40 -8.53 19.06
CA ARG A 294 -14.63 -9.78 18.34
C ARG A 294 -13.30 -10.47 18.03
N GLN A 295 -13.25 -11.79 18.21
CA GLN A 295 -12.05 -12.58 17.92
C GLN A 295 -11.93 -12.80 16.40
N VAL A 296 -10.79 -12.45 15.84
CA VAL A 296 -10.34 -12.81 14.49
C VAL A 296 -9.35 -13.96 14.58
N PHE A 297 -9.52 -14.96 13.74
CA PHE A 297 -8.69 -16.15 13.70
C PHE A 297 -7.82 -16.15 12.44
N ARG A 298 -6.51 -16.46 12.60
CA ARG A 298 -5.55 -16.67 11.51
C ARG A 298 -5.48 -18.15 11.17
N ARG A 299 -5.95 -18.54 9.98
CA ARG A 299 -5.94 -19.95 9.55
C ARG A 299 -5.71 -20.06 8.04
N GLY A 300 -4.66 -20.78 7.63
CA GLY A 300 -4.37 -21.05 6.22
C GLY A 300 -4.20 -19.79 5.36
N GLY A 301 -3.55 -18.75 5.90
CA GLY A 301 -3.32 -17.47 5.21
C GLY A 301 -4.56 -16.58 5.12
N ARG A 302 -5.58 -16.84 5.93
CA ARG A 302 -6.82 -16.05 6.01
C ARG A 302 -7.05 -15.55 7.41
N LEU A 303 -7.65 -14.37 7.51
CA LEU A 303 -8.18 -13.80 8.74
C LEU A 303 -9.70 -13.81 8.67
N THR A 304 -10.33 -14.48 9.63
CA THR A 304 -11.79 -14.65 9.63
C THR A 304 -12.39 -14.43 11.00
N LEU A 305 -13.58 -13.85 11.04
CA LEU A 305 -14.47 -13.92 12.21
C LEU A 305 -15.02 -15.35 12.38
N ALA A 306 -15.70 -15.59 13.49
CA ALA A 306 -16.29 -16.90 13.81
C ALA A 306 -17.35 -17.38 12.79
N ASP A 307 -18.01 -16.44 12.10
CA ASP A 307 -19.02 -16.70 11.05
C ASP A 307 -18.40 -16.91 9.65
N GLY A 308 -17.06 -16.85 9.54
CA GLY A 308 -16.34 -17.02 8.29
C GLY A 308 -16.16 -15.72 7.48
N THR A 309 -16.66 -14.57 7.96
CA THR A 309 -16.43 -13.27 7.31
C THR A 309 -14.94 -12.95 7.31
N LEU A 310 -14.37 -12.58 6.16
CA LEU A 310 -13.00 -12.10 6.06
C LEU A 310 -12.85 -10.78 6.85
N ALA A 311 -11.75 -10.65 7.57
CA ALA A 311 -11.45 -9.50 8.44
C ALA A 311 -10.07 -8.94 8.14
N GLY A 312 -9.93 -8.25 6.99
CA GLY A 312 -8.66 -7.86 6.41
C GLY A 312 -7.82 -9.04 5.92
N ALA A 313 -6.60 -8.81 5.51
CA ALA A 313 -5.74 -9.82 4.91
C ALA A 313 -4.52 -10.17 5.78
N ASP A 314 -4.00 -11.39 5.58
CA ASP A 314 -2.77 -11.90 6.17
C ASP A 314 -1.70 -12.00 5.08
N ILE A 315 -1.41 -10.88 4.42
CA ILE A 315 -0.47 -10.83 3.30
C ILE A 315 0.38 -9.56 3.39
N ASP A 316 1.66 -9.69 3.06
CA ASP A 316 2.59 -8.57 2.87
C ASP A 316 2.67 -8.15 1.39
N MET A 317 3.22 -6.95 1.13
CA MET A 317 3.27 -6.40 -0.23
C MET A 317 4.19 -7.20 -1.17
N LEU A 318 5.30 -7.76 -0.68
CA LEU A 318 6.17 -8.60 -1.51
C LEU A 318 5.44 -9.88 -1.96
N SER A 319 4.64 -10.46 -1.07
CA SER A 319 3.78 -11.60 -1.40
C SER A 319 2.71 -11.24 -2.42
N CYS A 320 2.12 -10.04 -2.36
CA CYS A 320 1.22 -9.53 -3.41
C CYS A 320 1.94 -9.40 -4.77
N VAL A 321 3.17 -8.89 -4.79
CA VAL A 321 3.99 -8.78 -6.01
C VAL A 321 4.28 -10.16 -6.61
N ARG A 322 4.71 -11.12 -5.77
CA ARG A 322 4.95 -12.50 -6.21
C ARG A 322 3.67 -13.15 -6.78
N PHE A 323 2.56 -13.02 -6.06
CA PHE A 323 1.27 -13.55 -6.52
C PHE A 323 0.87 -12.96 -7.88
N THR A 324 1.03 -11.66 -8.03
CA THR A 324 0.72 -10.94 -9.28
C THR A 324 1.60 -11.42 -10.43
N HIS A 325 2.89 -11.60 -10.20
CA HIS A 325 3.82 -12.09 -11.21
C HIS A 325 3.58 -13.58 -11.54
N GLU A 326 3.57 -14.44 -10.53
CA GLU A 326 3.59 -15.89 -10.70
C GLU A 326 2.21 -16.49 -11.00
N ARG A 327 1.15 -15.95 -10.35
CA ARG A 327 -0.20 -16.54 -10.43
C ARG A 327 -1.12 -15.80 -11.40
N LEU A 328 -0.97 -14.46 -11.53
CA LEU A 328 -1.73 -13.70 -12.52
C LEU A 328 -1.03 -13.63 -13.88
N GLY A 329 0.29 -13.91 -13.94
CA GLY A 329 1.09 -13.97 -15.17
C GLY A 329 1.48 -12.59 -15.72
N LEU A 330 1.48 -11.55 -14.89
CA LEU A 330 2.00 -10.25 -15.29
C LEU A 330 3.54 -10.26 -15.29
N SER A 331 4.15 -9.38 -16.08
CA SER A 331 5.59 -9.18 -16.00
C SER A 331 6.01 -8.71 -14.61
N LEU A 332 7.21 -9.05 -14.15
CA LEU A 332 7.71 -8.60 -12.86
C LEU A 332 7.72 -7.05 -12.76
N VAL A 333 8.12 -6.37 -13.82
CA VAL A 333 8.13 -4.89 -13.84
C VAL A 333 6.73 -4.30 -13.69
N GLU A 334 5.70 -4.96 -14.22
CA GLU A 334 4.31 -4.51 -14.03
C GLU A 334 3.84 -4.76 -12.60
N ALA A 335 4.11 -5.93 -12.01
CA ALA A 335 3.80 -6.21 -10.63
C ALA A 335 4.49 -5.22 -9.66
N LEU A 336 5.75 -4.85 -9.95
CA LEU A 336 6.48 -3.83 -9.19
C LEU A 336 5.86 -2.43 -9.35
N ARG A 337 5.41 -2.03 -10.56
CA ARG A 337 4.68 -0.77 -10.74
C ARG A 337 3.39 -0.73 -9.94
N MET A 338 2.65 -1.83 -9.94
CA MET A 338 1.41 -1.96 -9.16
C MET A 338 1.65 -1.83 -7.65
N ALA A 339 2.84 -2.16 -7.15
CA ALA A 339 3.21 -2.06 -5.74
C ALA A 339 3.94 -0.75 -5.38
N SER A 340 4.38 0.05 -6.36
CA SER A 340 5.21 1.24 -6.09
C SER A 340 4.67 2.49 -6.79
N ARG A 341 4.85 2.59 -8.10
CA ARG A 341 4.50 3.78 -8.89
C ARG A 341 3.01 4.08 -8.87
N TYR A 342 2.16 3.09 -9.18
CA TYR A 342 0.72 3.32 -9.32
C TYR A 342 0.05 3.76 -8.01
N PRO A 343 0.32 3.15 -6.84
CA PRO A 343 -0.21 3.68 -5.58
C PRO A 343 0.36 5.06 -5.23
N ALA A 344 1.62 5.35 -5.54
CA ALA A 344 2.20 6.68 -5.34
C ALA A 344 1.49 7.75 -6.18
N GLU A 345 1.25 7.47 -7.47
CA GLU A 345 0.47 8.34 -8.36
C GLU A 345 -0.97 8.52 -7.86
N ALA A 346 -1.63 7.43 -7.43
CA ALA A 346 -3.01 7.45 -6.95
C ALA A 346 -3.22 8.35 -5.73
N ILE A 347 -2.22 8.41 -4.82
CA ILE A 347 -2.29 9.24 -3.60
C ILE A 347 -1.62 10.60 -3.76
N GLY A 348 -0.93 10.87 -4.87
CA GLY A 348 -0.18 12.11 -5.11
C GLY A 348 1.13 12.20 -4.32
N ALA A 349 1.80 11.08 -4.08
CA ALA A 349 3.11 11.02 -3.43
C ALA A 349 4.22 11.33 -4.44
N GLU A 350 4.52 12.60 -4.66
CA GLU A 350 5.36 13.10 -5.77
C GLU A 350 6.82 12.63 -5.76
N THR A 351 7.35 12.22 -4.60
CA THR A 351 8.75 11.78 -4.45
C THR A 351 8.87 10.27 -4.17
N LYS A 352 7.78 9.49 -4.29
CA LYS A 352 7.73 8.07 -3.97
C LYS A 352 7.43 7.20 -5.20
N GLY A 353 7.73 5.91 -5.10
CA GLY A 353 7.35 4.91 -6.09
C GLY A 353 8.24 4.83 -7.33
N MET A 354 9.29 5.64 -7.41
CA MET A 354 10.26 5.64 -8.52
C MET A 354 11.69 5.92 -8.01
N LEU A 355 12.69 5.51 -8.81
CA LEU A 355 14.10 5.81 -8.58
C LEU A 355 14.59 6.83 -9.63
N LYS A 356 14.11 8.07 -9.51
CA LYS A 356 14.45 9.19 -10.42
C LYS A 356 15.09 10.33 -9.64
N SER A 357 15.82 11.19 -10.36
CA SER A 357 16.43 12.39 -9.79
C SER A 357 15.44 13.21 -8.94
N GLY A 358 15.80 13.50 -7.70
CA GLY A 358 14.98 14.22 -6.73
C GLY A 358 13.98 13.39 -5.95
N PHE A 359 13.77 12.12 -6.30
CA PHE A 359 12.93 11.20 -5.53
C PHE A 359 13.67 10.73 -4.26
N ASP A 360 12.90 10.36 -3.26
CA ASP A 360 13.47 9.75 -2.06
C ASP A 360 14.15 8.42 -2.44
N ALA A 361 15.31 8.14 -1.85
CA ALA A 361 16.04 6.90 -2.09
C ALA A 361 15.40 5.76 -1.28
N ASP A 362 14.13 5.49 -1.58
CA ASP A 362 13.32 4.41 -1.02
C ASP A 362 13.36 3.23 -1.99
N MET A 363 13.97 2.12 -1.56
CA MET A 363 14.21 1.01 -2.46
C MET A 363 14.17 -0.34 -1.77
N VAL A 364 13.93 -1.36 -2.55
CA VAL A 364 14.08 -2.76 -2.19
C VAL A 364 15.18 -3.40 -3.00
N VAL A 365 15.92 -4.29 -2.37
CA VAL A 365 16.89 -5.16 -3.03
C VAL A 365 16.37 -6.60 -2.93
N LEU A 366 16.11 -7.21 -4.09
CA LEU A 366 15.52 -8.53 -4.21
C LEU A 366 16.52 -9.48 -4.88
N ASP A 367 16.61 -10.71 -4.41
CA ASP A 367 17.42 -11.74 -5.07
C ASP A 367 16.73 -12.35 -6.30
N GLY A 368 17.37 -13.35 -6.93
CA GLY A 368 16.82 -14.02 -8.12
C GLY A 368 15.56 -14.83 -7.86
N ALA A 369 15.24 -15.16 -6.62
CA ALA A 369 14.01 -15.82 -6.19
C ALA A 369 12.93 -14.82 -5.73
N LEU A 370 13.20 -13.52 -5.88
CA LEU A 370 12.42 -12.41 -5.35
C LEU A 370 12.36 -12.39 -3.82
N ASP A 371 13.32 -13.01 -3.13
CA ASP A 371 13.42 -12.87 -1.68
C ASP A 371 14.01 -11.51 -1.33
N LEU A 372 13.47 -10.89 -0.29
CA LEU A 372 13.95 -9.60 0.17
C LEU A 372 15.34 -9.71 0.79
N HIS A 373 16.29 -9.00 0.22
CA HIS A 373 17.61 -8.83 0.80
C HIS A 373 17.63 -7.66 1.78
N SER A 374 17.15 -6.49 1.33
CA SER A 374 17.10 -5.30 2.18
C SER A 374 16.04 -4.30 1.70
N THR A 375 15.54 -3.52 2.67
CA THR A 375 14.65 -2.36 2.45
C THR A 375 15.38 -1.11 2.89
N TRP A 376 15.31 -0.08 2.06
CA TRP A 376 15.96 1.20 2.27
C TRP A 376 14.92 2.31 2.27
N ILE A 377 15.01 3.22 3.24
CA ILE A 377 14.20 4.44 3.32
C ILE A 377 15.13 5.63 3.42
N GLY A 378 15.00 6.59 2.51
CA GLY A 378 15.87 7.76 2.45
C GLY A 378 17.36 7.40 2.36
N GLY A 379 17.70 6.36 1.62
CA GLY A 379 19.09 5.89 1.45
C GLY A 379 19.67 5.12 2.65
N ALA A 380 18.89 4.87 3.71
CA ALA A 380 19.30 4.09 4.87
C ALA A 380 18.64 2.71 4.89
N VAL A 381 19.41 1.65 5.23
CA VAL A 381 18.84 0.30 5.43
C VAL A 381 18.00 0.30 6.70
N VAL A 382 16.72 -0.06 6.58
CA VAL A 382 15.77 -0.14 7.70
C VAL A 382 15.35 -1.56 8.04
N ALA A 383 15.50 -2.50 7.09
CA ALA A 383 15.22 -3.92 7.30
C ALA A 383 16.07 -4.79 6.37
N GLY A 384 16.24 -6.07 6.75
CA GLY A 384 16.99 -7.06 5.97
C GLY A 384 18.43 -7.25 6.44
N ARG A 385 19.25 -7.91 5.59
CA ARG A 385 20.66 -8.19 5.87
C ARG A 385 21.50 -6.95 5.56
N GLY A 386 22.47 -6.65 6.40
CA GLY A 386 23.44 -5.59 6.12
C GLY A 386 24.29 -5.92 4.89
N LEU A 387 24.83 -4.90 4.21
CA LEU A 387 25.69 -5.06 3.04
C LEU A 387 26.95 -5.92 3.33
N ALA A 388 27.40 -5.97 4.57
CA ALA A 388 28.52 -6.81 5.01
C ALA A 388 28.28 -8.32 4.83
N ASP A 389 27.01 -8.74 4.73
CA ASP A 389 26.61 -10.13 4.54
C ASP A 389 26.49 -10.52 3.05
N TRP A 390 26.78 -9.59 2.14
CA TRP A 390 26.77 -9.82 0.70
C TRP A 390 28.12 -10.38 0.24
N GLY A 391 28.27 -11.70 0.29
CA GLY A 391 29.36 -12.44 -0.35
C GLY A 391 28.79 -13.36 -1.46
N PRO A 392 29.57 -13.70 -2.50
CA PRO A 392 29.13 -14.66 -3.50
C PRO A 392 28.77 -15.97 -2.81
N ARG A 393 27.49 -16.33 -2.81
CA ARG A 393 27.08 -17.68 -2.39
C ARG A 393 27.63 -18.65 -3.43
N HIS A 394 28.73 -19.33 -3.11
CA HIS A 394 29.14 -20.51 -3.84
C HIS A 394 27.98 -21.53 -3.73
N ARG A 395 27.20 -21.66 -4.80
CA ARG A 395 26.33 -22.84 -4.96
C ARG A 395 27.28 -24.04 -5.08
N SER A 396 27.41 -24.81 -4.01
CA SER A 396 27.90 -26.17 -4.14
C SER A 396 26.85 -26.92 -4.97
N MET A 397 27.14 -27.10 -6.26
CA MET A 397 26.46 -28.08 -7.09
C MET A 397 26.89 -29.47 -6.60
N ASP A 398 26.24 -30.00 -5.60
CA ASP A 398 26.23 -31.46 -5.38
C ASP A 398 25.25 -32.08 -6.37
N CYS A 399 25.77 -32.32 -7.58
CA CYS A 399 25.21 -33.31 -8.49
C CYS A 399 25.40 -34.71 -7.87
N ALA A 400 24.46 -35.15 -7.07
CA ALA A 400 24.33 -36.56 -6.76
C ALA A 400 23.70 -37.24 -8.00
N VAL A 401 24.55 -37.76 -8.87
CA VAL A 401 24.18 -38.77 -9.86
C VAL A 401 23.87 -40.05 -9.07
N ALA A 402 22.62 -40.42 -8.95
CA ALA A 402 22.19 -41.72 -8.50
C ALA A 402 22.08 -42.61 -9.74
N SER A 403 22.96 -43.61 -9.78
CA SER A 403 22.92 -44.78 -10.67
C SER A 403 21.70 -45.67 -10.43
#